data_97d9536b42a1d4eb4dad7a0bb3f73346
#
_entry.id   97d9536b42a1d4eb4dad7a0bb3f73346
#
_cell.length_a   1.000
_cell.length_b   1.000
_cell.length_c   1.000
_cell.angle_alpha   90.00
_cell.angle_beta   90.00
_cell.angle_gamma   90.00
#
_symmetry.space_group_name_H-M   'P 1'
#
loop_
_entity.id
_entity.type
_entity.pdbx_description
1 polymer ?
#
loop_
_entity_poly.entity_id
_entity_poly.type
_entity_poly.pdbx_seq_one_letter_code
_entity_poly.pdbx_strand_id
1 'polypeptide(L)'
;MLTFIRRFRKAQAGLAAIEFAFILPVMVIMFLGTVEVSNYVMTARRVASLSSTAADLVAQESAISDDDINDIFGAISVIIAPLDPATVKIAITSVVADADGETYRVAWSDAMNRNARTVGSVLSASEFPADLIAAYQGSIMVEVEYGYDPMFADFLPRRDITDTFYLKPRRSLTVTRL
;
A
#
# COMPACT_ATOMS: atom_id res chain seq x y z
N MET A 1 25.79 38.59 50.51
CA MET A 1 25.98 37.27 49.88
C MET A 1 24.97 36.23 50.35
N LEU A 2 24.65 36.13 51.64
CA LEU A 2 23.66 35.16 52.18
C LEU A 2 22.18 35.42 51.75
N THR A 3 21.80 36.64 51.47
CA THR A 3 20.45 37.00 50.98
C THR A 3 20.19 36.56 49.53
N PHE A 4 21.21 36.49 48.70
CA PHE A 4 21.11 36.05 47.32
C PHE A 4 20.88 34.52 47.22
N ILE A 5 21.60 33.76 48.06
CA ILE A 5 21.43 32.28 48.15
C ILE A 5 20.02 31.90 48.67
N ARG A 6 19.49 32.69 49.60
CA ARG A 6 18.15 32.49 50.18
C ARG A 6 17.02 32.80 49.19
N ARG A 7 17.24 33.75 48.28
CA ARG A 7 16.35 34.08 47.15
C ARG A 7 16.37 33.01 46.07
N PHE A 8 17.55 32.47 45.79
CA PHE A 8 17.74 31.38 44.82
C PHE A 8 17.04 30.08 45.26
N ARG A 9 17.10 29.73 46.53
CA ARG A 9 16.40 28.56 47.13
C ARG A 9 14.87 28.70 47.18
N LYS A 10 14.33 29.91 47.06
CA LYS A 10 12.88 30.20 47.04
C LYS A 10 12.33 30.40 45.61
N ALA A 11 13.15 30.38 44.59
CA ALA A 11 12.74 30.59 43.22
C ALA A 11 12.15 29.28 42.61
N GLN A 12 10.86 29.04 42.89
CA GLN A 12 10.13 27.89 42.32
C GLN A 12 9.98 27.96 40.78
N ALA A 13 10.11 29.15 40.20
CA ALA A 13 10.07 29.33 38.74
C ALA A 13 11.20 28.58 38.00
N GLY A 14 12.39 28.38 38.64
CA GLY A 14 13.47 27.57 38.04
C GLY A 14 13.19 26.07 38.06
N LEU A 15 12.43 25.57 39.02
CA LEU A 15 12.08 24.15 39.12
C LEU A 15 11.16 23.71 37.98
N ALA A 16 10.12 24.49 37.71
CA ALA A 16 9.18 24.23 36.61
C ALA A 16 9.87 24.20 35.24
N ALA A 17 10.88 25.08 35.02
CA ALA A 17 11.66 25.07 33.78
C ALA A 17 12.50 23.81 33.63
N ILE A 18 13.05 23.29 34.72
CA ILE A 18 13.84 22.03 34.70
C ILE A 18 12.90 20.85 34.47
N GLU A 19 11.74 20.79 35.16
CA GLU A 19 10.73 19.73 34.93
C GLU A 19 10.26 19.72 33.48
N PHE A 20 9.96 20.90 32.91
CA PHE A 20 9.58 21.03 31.51
C PHE A 20 10.70 20.56 30.56
N ALA A 21 11.97 20.91 30.86
CA ALA A 21 13.11 20.49 30.03
C ALA A 21 13.29 18.97 29.97
N PHE A 22 12.90 18.23 31.02
CA PHE A 22 12.92 16.76 31.02
C PHE A 22 11.73 16.15 30.26
N ILE A 23 10.57 16.78 30.30
CA ILE A 23 9.36 16.28 29.62
C ILE A 23 9.38 16.63 28.14
N LEU A 24 9.96 17.78 27.77
CA LEU A 24 9.99 18.28 26.39
C LEU A 24 10.50 17.26 25.36
N PRO A 25 11.64 16.57 25.56
CA PRO A 25 12.12 15.58 24.59
C PRO A 25 11.12 14.44 24.36
N VAL A 26 10.47 13.97 25.44
CA VAL A 26 9.46 12.91 25.35
C VAL A 26 8.23 13.40 24.57
N MET A 27 7.78 14.61 24.83
CA MET A 27 6.65 15.22 24.10
C MET A 27 6.98 15.38 22.61
N VAL A 28 8.19 15.81 22.28
CA VAL A 28 8.65 15.96 20.88
C VAL A 28 8.66 14.61 20.19
N ILE A 29 9.23 13.56 20.81
CA ILE A 29 9.25 12.20 20.24
C ILE A 29 7.83 11.67 20.02
N MET A 30 6.93 11.86 20.98
CA MET A 30 5.53 11.45 20.84
C MET A 30 4.81 12.21 19.73
N PHE A 31 5.04 13.52 19.62
CA PHE A 31 4.47 14.34 18.56
C PHE A 31 4.96 13.88 17.17
N LEU A 32 6.29 13.74 16.99
CA LEU A 32 6.87 13.28 15.75
C LEU A 32 6.41 11.87 15.39
N GLY A 33 6.33 10.97 16.36
CA GLY A 33 5.80 9.61 16.17
C GLY A 33 4.34 9.60 15.73
N THR A 34 3.51 10.50 16.28
CA THR A 34 2.10 10.62 15.87
C THR A 34 1.98 11.11 14.43
N VAL A 35 2.79 12.09 14.02
CA VAL A 35 2.83 12.58 12.64
C VAL A 35 3.24 11.46 11.69
N GLU A 36 4.29 10.71 12.04
CA GLU A 36 4.79 9.62 11.21
C GLU A 36 3.76 8.49 11.04
N VAL A 37 3.13 8.05 12.13
CA VAL A 37 2.06 7.03 12.06
C VAL A 37 0.90 7.52 11.21
N SER A 38 0.52 8.80 11.30
CA SER A 38 -0.54 9.36 10.47
C SER A 38 -0.17 9.33 8.99
N ASN A 39 1.05 9.72 8.63
CA ASN A 39 1.54 9.68 7.25
C ASN A 39 1.55 8.24 6.70
N TYR A 40 2.05 7.28 7.49
CA TYR A 40 2.07 5.87 7.13
C TYR A 40 0.64 5.34 6.84
N VAL A 41 -0.30 5.59 7.75
CA VAL A 41 -1.70 5.15 7.59
C VAL A 41 -2.36 5.80 6.36
N MET A 42 -2.11 7.08 6.12
CA MET A 42 -2.64 7.76 4.92
C MET A 42 -2.06 7.16 3.65
N THR A 43 -0.76 6.86 3.62
CA THR A 43 -0.11 6.21 2.48
C THR A 43 -0.65 4.81 2.26
N ALA A 44 -0.80 4.00 3.31
CA ALA A 44 -1.38 2.66 3.22
C ALA A 44 -2.80 2.68 2.65
N ARG A 45 -3.64 3.65 3.06
CA ARG A 45 -4.98 3.83 2.49
C ARG A 45 -4.95 4.19 1.00
N ARG A 46 -3.97 4.99 0.55
CA ARG A 46 -3.82 5.33 -0.87
C ARG A 46 -3.41 4.11 -1.69
N VAL A 47 -2.47 3.30 -1.18
CA VAL A 47 -2.06 2.04 -1.82
C VAL A 47 -3.25 1.09 -1.94
N ALA A 48 -4.05 0.91 -0.89
CA ALA A 48 -5.25 0.07 -0.93
C ALA A 48 -6.35 0.64 -1.86
N SER A 49 -6.51 1.97 -1.93
CA SER A 49 -7.41 2.61 -2.90
C SER A 49 -6.93 2.39 -4.34
N LEU A 50 -5.61 2.42 -4.56
CA LEU A 50 -5.03 2.18 -5.87
C LEU A 50 -5.28 0.76 -6.35
N SER A 51 -5.01 -0.26 -5.52
CA SER A 51 -5.21 -1.67 -5.87
C SER A 51 -6.68 -1.96 -6.20
N SER A 52 -7.61 -1.45 -5.40
CA SER A 52 -9.05 -1.63 -5.61
C SER A 52 -9.55 -0.90 -6.86
N THR A 53 -9.07 0.32 -7.14
CA THR A 53 -9.47 1.08 -8.33
C THR A 53 -8.92 0.45 -9.60
N ALA A 54 -7.66 0.02 -9.61
CA ALA A 54 -7.07 -0.68 -10.75
C ALA A 54 -7.82 -1.99 -11.05
N ALA A 55 -8.16 -2.76 -10.01
CA ALA A 55 -8.96 -3.98 -10.17
C ALA A 55 -10.36 -3.69 -10.74
N ASP A 56 -11.01 -2.59 -10.28
CA ASP A 56 -12.34 -2.21 -10.75
C ASP A 56 -12.33 -1.79 -12.22
N LEU A 57 -11.33 -1.02 -12.66
CA LEU A 57 -11.17 -0.63 -14.07
C LEU A 57 -11.07 -1.86 -14.98
N VAL A 58 -10.22 -2.83 -14.63
CA VAL A 58 -10.08 -4.07 -15.40
C VAL A 58 -11.33 -4.93 -15.34
N ALA A 59 -11.96 -5.06 -14.17
CA ALA A 59 -13.15 -5.90 -13.99
C ALA A 59 -14.41 -5.38 -14.72
N GLN A 60 -14.39 -4.13 -15.18
CA GLN A 60 -15.49 -3.54 -15.97
C GLN A 60 -15.43 -3.96 -17.44
N GLU A 61 -14.27 -4.45 -17.91
CA GLU A 61 -14.07 -4.88 -19.28
C GLU A 61 -14.27 -6.40 -19.41
N SER A 62 -14.73 -6.84 -20.58
CA SER A 62 -14.79 -8.26 -20.94
C SER A 62 -13.52 -8.74 -21.65
N ALA A 63 -12.85 -7.82 -22.32
CA ALA A 63 -11.57 -8.03 -22.97
C ALA A 63 -10.74 -6.74 -22.82
N ILE A 64 -9.43 -6.86 -22.71
CA ILE A 64 -8.52 -5.74 -22.48
C ILE A 64 -7.36 -5.77 -23.46
N SER A 65 -7.07 -4.62 -24.05
CA SER A 65 -5.97 -4.41 -25.02
C SER A 65 -4.72 -3.82 -24.35
N ASP A 66 -3.63 -3.70 -25.12
CA ASP A 66 -2.42 -3.00 -24.68
C ASP A 66 -2.69 -1.53 -24.36
N ASP A 67 -3.53 -0.87 -25.17
CA ASP A 67 -3.87 0.54 -24.97
C ASP A 67 -4.66 0.73 -23.67
N ASP A 68 -5.63 -0.15 -23.38
CA ASP A 68 -6.41 -0.10 -22.13
C ASP A 68 -5.51 -0.29 -20.91
N ILE A 69 -4.55 -1.22 -20.94
CA ILE A 69 -3.59 -1.42 -19.85
C ILE A 69 -2.70 -0.20 -19.67
N ASN A 70 -2.23 0.42 -20.75
CA ASN A 70 -1.41 1.63 -20.69
C ASN A 70 -2.20 2.80 -20.11
N ASP A 71 -3.47 2.95 -20.46
CA ASP A 71 -4.37 3.97 -19.90
C ASP A 71 -4.60 3.75 -18.40
N ILE A 72 -4.78 2.50 -17.97
CA ILE A 72 -4.89 2.14 -16.55
C ILE A 72 -3.60 2.50 -15.81
N PHE A 73 -2.43 2.13 -16.33
CA PHE A 73 -1.15 2.50 -15.72
C PHE A 73 -0.91 4.03 -15.72
N GLY A 74 -1.39 4.74 -16.74
CA GLY A 74 -1.41 6.20 -16.76
C GLY A 74 -2.28 6.80 -15.65
N ALA A 75 -3.48 6.26 -15.45
CA ALA A 75 -4.39 6.69 -14.40
C ALA A 75 -3.82 6.46 -12.98
N ILE A 76 -3.06 5.38 -12.78
CA ILE A 76 -2.38 5.08 -11.51
C ILE A 76 -1.50 6.24 -11.04
N SER A 77 -0.77 6.87 -11.97
CA SER A 77 0.09 8.02 -11.67
C SER A 77 -0.68 9.21 -11.10
N VAL A 78 -1.95 9.37 -11.50
CA VAL A 78 -2.83 10.43 -11.00
C VAL A 78 -3.44 10.05 -9.64
N ILE A 79 -3.86 8.79 -9.48
CA ILE A 79 -4.53 8.30 -8.28
C ILE A 79 -3.57 8.31 -7.07
N ILE A 80 -2.30 7.94 -7.29
CA ILE A 80 -1.31 7.84 -6.21
C ILE A 80 -0.81 9.21 -5.74
N ALA A 81 -1.06 10.28 -6.48
CA ALA A 81 -0.59 11.62 -6.09
C ALA A 81 -1.03 11.99 -4.65
N PRO A 82 -0.19 12.65 -3.85
CA PRO A 82 1.11 13.26 -4.18
C PRO A 82 2.33 12.34 -4.03
N LEU A 83 2.15 11.02 -3.92
CA LEU A 83 3.26 10.06 -3.83
C LEU A 83 3.94 9.92 -5.19
N ASP A 84 5.22 9.51 -5.18
CA ASP A 84 6.00 9.35 -6.42
C ASP A 84 5.58 8.06 -7.16
N PRO A 85 4.99 8.17 -8.38
CA PRO A 85 4.58 7.02 -9.17
C PRO A 85 5.74 6.09 -9.56
N ALA A 86 6.97 6.62 -9.64
CA ALA A 86 8.15 5.82 -10.00
C ALA A 86 8.51 4.76 -8.96
N THR A 87 8.08 4.95 -7.70
CA THR A 87 8.30 4.00 -6.60
C THR A 87 7.19 2.95 -6.47
N VAL A 88 6.08 3.13 -7.21
CA VAL A 88 4.98 2.16 -7.23
C VAL A 88 5.33 0.99 -8.12
N LYS A 89 5.23 -0.21 -7.58
CA LYS A 89 5.31 -1.46 -8.33
C LYS A 89 3.92 -2.07 -8.33
N ILE A 90 3.37 -2.35 -9.50
CA ILE A 90 2.03 -2.94 -9.62
C ILE A 90 2.04 -4.10 -10.61
N ALA A 91 1.30 -5.16 -10.29
CA ALA A 91 0.97 -6.22 -11.21
C ALA A 91 -0.54 -6.43 -11.22
N ILE A 92 -1.11 -6.49 -12.42
CA ILE A 92 -2.50 -6.82 -12.69
C ILE A 92 -2.51 -8.20 -13.31
N THR A 93 -3.18 -9.14 -12.69
CA THR A 93 -3.18 -10.54 -13.09
C THR A 93 -4.61 -11.07 -13.19
N SER A 94 -4.96 -11.65 -14.32
CA SER A 94 -6.19 -12.43 -14.45
C SER A 94 -5.90 -13.87 -14.03
N VAL A 95 -6.63 -14.33 -13.03
CA VAL A 95 -6.55 -15.68 -12.49
C VAL A 95 -7.81 -16.43 -12.86
N VAL A 96 -7.69 -17.67 -13.30
CA VAL A 96 -8.81 -18.55 -13.68
C VAL A 96 -8.69 -19.85 -12.90
N ALA A 97 -9.83 -20.34 -12.39
CA ALA A 97 -9.90 -21.66 -11.78
C ALA A 97 -10.06 -22.74 -12.85
N ASP A 98 -9.30 -23.82 -12.72
CA ASP A 98 -9.42 -25.01 -13.54
C ASP A 98 -10.76 -25.76 -13.30
N ALA A 99 -10.98 -26.85 -14.01
CA ALA A 99 -12.19 -27.65 -13.93
C ALA A 99 -12.46 -28.27 -12.53
N ASP A 100 -11.40 -28.43 -11.74
CA ASP A 100 -11.49 -28.94 -10.37
C ASP A 100 -11.98 -27.87 -9.36
N GLY A 101 -11.94 -26.57 -9.74
CA GLY A 101 -12.28 -25.44 -8.87
C GLY A 101 -11.26 -25.17 -7.75
N GLU A 102 -10.18 -25.94 -7.69
CA GLU A 102 -9.16 -25.86 -6.64
C GLU A 102 -7.79 -25.39 -7.18
N THR A 103 -7.54 -25.57 -8.47
CA THR A 103 -6.31 -25.14 -9.13
C THR A 103 -6.52 -23.77 -9.79
N TYR A 104 -5.73 -22.78 -9.38
CA TYR A 104 -5.81 -21.39 -9.89
C TYR A 104 -4.62 -21.10 -10.78
N ARG A 105 -4.88 -20.66 -12.02
CA ARG A 105 -3.84 -20.37 -13.01
C ARG A 105 -3.85 -18.92 -13.46
N VAL A 106 -2.66 -18.41 -13.76
CA VAL A 106 -2.49 -17.11 -14.39
C VAL A 106 -2.93 -17.20 -15.85
N ALA A 107 -4.01 -16.54 -16.22
CA ALA A 107 -4.46 -16.43 -17.61
C ALA A 107 -3.64 -15.39 -18.37
N TRP A 108 -3.40 -14.24 -17.78
CA TRP A 108 -2.51 -13.18 -18.27
C TRP A 108 -2.06 -12.31 -17.10
N SER A 109 -0.97 -11.58 -17.29
CA SER A 109 -0.46 -10.64 -16.28
C SER A 109 0.30 -9.52 -16.97
N ASP A 110 -0.01 -8.28 -16.61
CA ASP A 110 0.72 -7.08 -17.00
C ASP A 110 1.23 -6.37 -15.72
N ALA A 111 2.40 -5.72 -15.82
CA ALA A 111 3.02 -5.10 -14.66
C ALA A 111 3.76 -3.81 -15.00
N MET A 112 3.84 -2.90 -14.04
CA MET A 112 4.62 -1.67 -14.09
C MET A 112 5.62 -1.65 -12.93
N ASN A 113 6.87 -1.32 -13.24
CA ASN A 113 8.01 -1.27 -12.32
C ASN A 113 8.32 -2.59 -11.59
N ARG A 114 7.79 -3.70 -12.05
CA ARG A 114 8.07 -5.07 -11.58
C ARG A 114 7.84 -6.08 -12.70
N ASN A 115 8.24 -7.33 -12.48
CA ASN A 115 7.97 -8.38 -13.45
C ASN A 115 6.51 -8.85 -13.35
N ALA A 116 5.88 -9.06 -14.52
CA ALA A 116 4.59 -9.73 -14.62
C ALA A 116 4.71 -11.20 -14.20
N ARG A 117 3.60 -11.80 -13.79
CA ARG A 117 3.54 -13.23 -13.49
C ARG A 117 3.59 -14.06 -14.78
N THR A 118 4.17 -15.25 -14.68
CA THR A 118 4.25 -16.15 -15.83
C THR A 118 2.88 -16.71 -16.18
N VAL A 119 2.45 -16.53 -17.43
CA VAL A 119 1.20 -17.10 -17.95
C VAL A 119 1.20 -18.61 -17.83
N GLY A 120 0.09 -19.20 -17.39
CA GLY A 120 -0.06 -20.64 -17.15
C GLY A 120 0.51 -21.14 -15.82
N SER A 121 1.24 -20.31 -15.06
CA SER A 121 1.71 -20.72 -13.72
C SER A 121 0.54 -20.94 -12.76
N VAL A 122 0.70 -21.93 -11.88
CA VAL A 122 -0.25 -22.24 -10.81
C VAL A 122 0.08 -21.37 -9.60
N LEU A 123 -0.94 -20.74 -9.04
CA LEU A 123 -0.82 -19.95 -7.81
C LEU A 123 -0.95 -20.85 -6.58
N SER A 124 -0.13 -20.61 -5.59
CA SER A 124 -0.22 -21.28 -4.29
C SER A 124 -1.37 -20.75 -3.43
N ALA A 125 -1.80 -21.51 -2.43
CA ALA A 125 -2.83 -21.08 -1.49
C ALA A 125 -2.44 -19.83 -0.68
N SER A 126 -1.16 -19.49 -0.60
CA SER A 126 -0.68 -18.24 0.02
C SER A 126 -0.77 -17.04 -0.92
N GLU A 127 -0.84 -17.26 -2.23
CA GLU A 127 -0.91 -16.21 -3.24
C GLU A 127 -2.34 -15.92 -3.68
N PHE A 128 -3.20 -16.94 -3.66
CA PHE A 128 -4.60 -16.81 -4.04
C PHE A 128 -5.48 -17.53 -3.03
N PRO A 129 -6.45 -16.83 -2.38
CA PRO A 129 -7.34 -17.45 -1.39
C PRO A 129 -8.18 -18.56 -2.03
N ALA A 130 -8.27 -19.71 -1.34
CA ALA A 130 -9.16 -20.78 -1.75
C ALA A 130 -10.64 -20.32 -1.73
N ASP A 131 -11.45 -20.94 -2.56
CA ASP A 131 -12.92 -20.71 -2.65
C ASP A 131 -13.34 -19.29 -3.07
N LEU A 132 -12.39 -18.46 -3.54
CA LEU A 132 -12.71 -17.12 -4.01
C LEU A 132 -13.52 -17.16 -5.33
N ILE A 133 -13.19 -18.10 -6.21
CA ILE A 133 -13.87 -18.32 -7.51
C ILE A 133 -14.19 -19.80 -7.69
N ALA A 134 -15.30 -20.08 -8.36
CA ALA A 134 -15.70 -21.45 -8.72
C ALA A 134 -14.97 -21.91 -10.00
N ALA A 135 -15.09 -23.20 -10.33
CA ALA A 135 -14.55 -23.78 -11.55
C ALA A 135 -14.93 -22.94 -12.78
N TYR A 136 -13.94 -22.72 -13.67
CA TYR A 136 -14.07 -21.91 -14.88
C TYR A 136 -14.37 -20.42 -14.69
N GLN A 137 -14.40 -19.94 -13.45
CA GLN A 137 -14.52 -18.50 -13.17
C GLN A 137 -13.14 -17.84 -13.07
N GLY A 138 -13.11 -16.53 -13.33
CA GLY A 138 -11.92 -15.71 -13.17
C GLY A 138 -12.03 -14.71 -12.04
N SER A 139 -10.89 -14.23 -11.61
CA SER A 139 -10.70 -13.07 -10.72
C SER A 139 -9.57 -12.21 -11.25
N ILE A 140 -9.72 -10.92 -11.13
CA ILE A 140 -8.61 -9.97 -11.31
C ILE A 140 -7.93 -9.82 -9.96
N MET A 141 -6.64 -10.12 -9.91
CA MET A 141 -5.77 -9.93 -8.77
C MET A 141 -4.84 -8.74 -9.08
N VAL A 142 -4.88 -7.73 -8.24
CA VAL A 142 -3.99 -6.58 -8.34
C VAL A 142 -3.09 -6.54 -7.11
N GLU A 143 -1.79 -6.62 -7.35
CA GLU A 143 -0.75 -6.53 -6.33
C GLU A 143 -0.05 -5.18 -6.45
N VAL A 144 -0.02 -4.43 -5.39
CA VAL A 144 0.67 -3.14 -5.31
C VAL A 144 1.71 -3.20 -4.20
N GLU A 145 2.90 -2.69 -4.51
CA GLU A 145 3.98 -2.47 -3.56
C GLU A 145 4.47 -1.03 -3.68
N TYR A 146 4.55 -0.33 -2.57
CA TYR A 146 5.04 1.04 -2.48
C TYR A 146 6.13 1.16 -1.43
N GLY A 147 7.31 1.63 -1.83
CA GLY A 147 8.42 1.91 -0.91
C GLY A 147 8.14 3.17 -0.09
N TYR A 148 7.70 2.99 1.16
CA TYR A 148 7.45 4.11 2.07
C TYR A 148 8.75 4.60 2.68
N ASP A 149 9.05 5.88 2.47
CA ASP A 149 10.19 6.58 3.04
C ASP A 149 9.71 7.46 4.20
N PRO A 150 10.05 7.13 5.47
CA PRO A 150 9.62 7.92 6.62
C PRO A 150 10.15 9.35 6.56
N MET A 151 9.36 10.32 7.02
CA MET A 151 9.80 11.72 7.14
C MET A 151 11.01 11.85 8.09
N PHE A 152 11.09 10.95 9.08
CA PHE A 152 12.17 10.87 10.05
C PHE A 152 13.02 9.61 9.81
N ALA A 153 13.56 9.47 8.59
CA ALA A 153 14.31 8.30 8.13
C ALA A 153 15.54 7.95 8.99
N ASP A 154 16.11 8.93 9.70
CA ASP A 154 17.23 8.72 10.62
C ASP A 154 16.83 7.89 11.86
N PHE A 155 15.53 7.85 12.20
CA PHE A 155 15.01 7.14 13.37
C PHE A 155 14.16 5.92 13.02
N LEU A 156 13.64 5.85 11.79
CA LEU A 156 12.74 4.79 11.35
C LEU A 156 13.23 4.16 10.06
N PRO A 157 13.27 2.82 9.96
CA PRO A 157 13.67 2.16 8.72
C PRO A 157 12.62 2.35 7.63
N ARG A 158 13.08 2.39 6.39
CA ARG A 158 12.22 2.26 5.21
C ARG A 158 11.40 0.98 5.29
N ARG A 159 10.17 1.04 4.83
CA ARG A 159 9.26 -0.11 4.80
C ARG A 159 8.47 -0.12 3.50
N ASP A 160 8.24 -1.31 2.98
CA ASP A 160 7.33 -1.48 1.86
C ASP A 160 5.89 -1.61 2.39
N ILE A 161 4.97 -0.88 1.76
CA ILE A 161 3.54 -1.02 1.97
C ILE A 161 3.03 -1.85 0.80
N THR A 162 2.50 -3.01 1.10
CA THR A 162 1.96 -3.94 0.11
C THR A 162 0.45 -4.08 0.29
N ASP A 163 -0.26 -4.18 -0.82
CA ASP A 163 -1.69 -4.51 -0.83
C ASP A 163 -2.00 -5.44 -1.99
N THR A 164 -2.92 -6.36 -1.78
CA THR A 164 -3.41 -7.28 -2.81
C THR A 164 -4.92 -7.28 -2.80
N PHE A 165 -5.51 -6.92 -3.92
CA PHE A 165 -6.95 -6.84 -4.09
C PHE A 165 -7.45 -7.84 -5.12
N TYR A 166 -8.58 -8.48 -4.83
CA TYR A 166 -9.20 -9.48 -5.68
C TYR A 166 -10.60 -9.02 -6.07
N LEU A 167 -10.92 -9.06 -7.36
CA LEU A 167 -12.23 -8.65 -7.85
C LEU A 167 -12.70 -9.56 -8.99
N LYS A 168 -13.93 -10.03 -8.91
CA LYS A 168 -14.55 -10.81 -10.00
C LYS A 168 -14.92 -9.89 -11.17
N PRO A 169 -14.68 -10.33 -12.42
CA PRO A 169 -15.18 -9.61 -13.60
C PRO A 169 -16.71 -9.37 -13.51
N ARG A 170 -17.14 -8.21 -13.98
CA ARG A 170 -18.56 -7.81 -13.85
C ARG A 170 -19.40 -8.17 -15.09
N ARG A 171 -18.78 -8.27 -16.26
CA ARG A 171 -19.45 -8.45 -17.56
C ARG A 171 -19.24 -9.83 -18.18
N SER A 172 -18.32 -10.60 -17.66
CA SER A 172 -17.90 -11.91 -18.19
C SER A 172 -17.49 -12.83 -17.06
N LEU A 173 -17.29 -14.12 -17.35
CA LEU A 173 -16.71 -15.06 -16.37
C LEU A 173 -15.21 -14.82 -16.17
N THR A 174 -14.55 -14.34 -17.21
CA THR A 174 -13.09 -14.03 -17.21
C THR A 174 -12.87 -12.80 -18.07
N VAL A 175 -11.82 -12.02 -17.81
CA VAL A 175 -11.36 -10.95 -18.69
C VAL A 175 -10.28 -11.52 -19.60
N THR A 176 -10.50 -11.42 -20.93
CA THR A 176 -9.55 -11.91 -21.92
C THR A 176 -8.52 -10.84 -22.29
N ARG A 177 -7.29 -11.26 -22.66
CA ARG A 177 -6.25 -10.37 -23.16
C ARG A 177 -6.25 -10.43 -24.69
N LEU A 178 -6.33 -9.25 -25.35
CA LEU A 178 -6.33 -9.08 -26.81
C LEU A 178 -4.91 -8.94 -27.34
#